data_f7def18773b5b0ecf9945eafeeba9934
#
_entry.id   f7def18773b5b0ecf9945eafeeba9934
#
_cell.length_a   1.000
_cell.length_b   1.000
_cell.length_c   1.000
_cell.angle_alpha   90.00
_cell.angle_beta   90.00
_cell.angle_gamma   90.00
#
_symmetry.space_group_name_H-M   'P 1'
#
loop_
_entity.id
_entity.type
_entity.pdbx_description
1 polymer ?
#
loop_
_entity_poly.entity_id
_entity_poly.type
_entity_poly.pdbx_seq_one_letter_code
_entity_poly.pdbx_strand_id
1 'polypeptide(L)'
;MIIYPKTSEYLEGLQNLETYVKKYKGIEIQVLTWENDEKIFNVIKELKKRVPEVEEATIHPPLVDEYNYEVLTYKNYKREKDRLNSMIKIANEFNIKVNLLYHTRWNYNCWKESGEIEVLREMVETTQNTNVKLLIENIFSMVDKEDSAVIKVAKEIDNSHLGVCLDICHLHCEANIFKMQFDEFLKGYLNKEDCKKYVYQIHFSGTLENDGYVNVKKTHGRKHDTIESFMSDYIILTDFEIEDKIIVTEVAEDDYSLRLDQVEEIKMLESINAK
;
A
#
# COMPACT_ATOMS: atom_id res chain seq x y z
N MET A 1 12.16 -2.61 -11.99
CA MET A 1 11.59 -2.71 -10.61
C MET A 1 11.93 -1.45 -9.84
N ILE A 2 10.97 -0.85 -9.19
CA ILE A 2 11.10 0.34 -8.32
C ILE A 2 10.76 -0.13 -6.91
N ILE A 3 11.68 0.05 -5.95
CA ILE A 3 11.51 -0.46 -4.59
C ILE A 3 11.48 0.71 -3.61
N TYR A 4 10.37 0.91 -2.93
CA TYR A 4 10.25 1.92 -1.88
C TYR A 4 10.39 1.26 -0.50
N PRO A 5 11.29 1.76 0.34
CA PRO A 5 11.28 1.38 1.75
C PRO A 5 10.08 1.99 2.47
N LYS A 6 9.67 1.37 3.57
CA LYS A 6 8.60 1.87 4.45
C LYS A 6 9.18 2.31 5.79
N THR A 7 8.74 3.44 6.31
CA THR A 7 9.08 3.93 7.65
C THR A 7 7.85 4.46 8.37
N SER A 8 7.99 4.80 9.65
CA SER A 8 6.94 5.47 10.41
C SER A 8 7.00 6.99 10.26
N GLU A 9 5.98 7.69 10.72
CA GLU A 9 5.94 9.14 10.83
C GLU A 9 7.05 9.74 11.72
N TYR A 10 7.72 8.93 12.53
CA TYR A 10 8.88 9.34 13.32
C TYR A 10 10.20 9.18 12.55
N LEU A 11 10.16 8.73 11.29
CA LEU A 11 11.31 8.44 10.43
C LEU A 11 12.32 7.49 11.09
N GLU A 12 11.80 6.54 11.87
CA GLU A 12 12.59 5.51 12.54
C GLU A 12 13.34 4.65 11.52
N GLY A 13 14.61 4.41 11.81
CA GLY A 13 15.47 3.61 10.94
C GLY A 13 15.79 4.23 9.58
N LEU A 14 15.37 5.47 9.31
CA LEU A 14 15.62 6.13 8.03
C LEU A 14 17.09 6.15 7.64
N GLN A 15 18.02 6.27 8.61
CA GLN A 15 19.46 6.25 8.35
C GLN A 15 19.93 4.97 7.62
N ASN A 16 19.29 3.83 7.87
CA ASN A 16 19.61 2.58 7.22
C ASN A 16 18.90 2.42 5.86
N LEU A 17 17.88 3.22 5.61
CA LEU A 17 17.07 3.22 4.39
C LEU A 17 17.45 4.33 3.41
N GLU A 18 18.23 5.35 3.82
CA GLU A 18 18.55 6.53 3.00
C GLU A 18 19.12 6.19 1.63
N THR A 19 20.00 5.18 1.55
CA THR A 19 20.58 4.75 0.30
C THR A 19 19.54 4.26 -0.69
N TYR A 20 18.54 3.53 -0.21
CA TYR A 20 17.44 3.02 -1.04
C TYR A 20 16.46 4.14 -1.41
N VAL A 21 16.14 5.02 -0.45
CA VAL A 21 15.31 6.20 -0.73
C VAL A 21 15.97 7.08 -1.81
N LYS A 22 17.28 7.33 -1.74
CA LYS A 22 18.03 8.07 -2.77
C LYS A 22 18.02 7.34 -4.11
N LYS A 23 18.25 6.02 -4.10
CA LYS A 23 18.30 5.20 -5.31
C LYS A 23 16.97 5.19 -6.06
N TYR A 24 15.88 4.96 -5.34
CA TYR A 24 14.54 4.79 -5.91
C TYR A 24 13.69 6.07 -5.87
N LYS A 25 14.16 7.10 -5.17
CA LYS A 25 13.56 8.43 -5.05
C LYS A 25 12.15 8.42 -4.44
N GLY A 26 11.81 7.38 -3.70
CA GLY A 26 10.50 7.24 -3.08
C GLY A 26 10.53 6.49 -1.76
N ILE A 27 9.45 6.63 -1.00
CA ILE A 27 9.27 6.04 0.33
C ILE A 27 7.79 5.92 0.67
N GLU A 28 7.45 4.93 1.48
CA GLU A 28 6.16 4.89 2.17
C GLU A 28 6.31 5.30 3.64
N ILE A 29 5.37 6.09 4.13
CA ILE A 29 5.34 6.60 5.51
C ILE A 29 4.07 6.10 6.18
N GLN A 30 4.22 5.20 7.16
CA GLN A 30 3.13 4.77 8.03
C GLN A 30 2.81 5.87 9.05
N VAL A 31 1.62 6.40 8.98
CA VAL A 31 1.08 7.32 10.00
C VAL A 31 0.46 6.47 11.10
N LEU A 32 0.87 6.68 12.34
CA LEU A 32 0.37 5.94 13.49
C LEU A 32 -0.86 6.60 14.10
N THR A 33 -0.89 7.92 14.07
CA THR A 33 -2.04 8.71 14.53
C THR A 33 -2.25 9.90 13.61
N TRP A 34 -3.47 10.09 13.11
CA TRP A 34 -3.79 11.24 12.28
C TRP A 34 -4.40 12.35 13.13
N GLU A 35 -3.57 13.02 13.92
CA GLU A 35 -4.00 14.11 14.81
C GLU A 35 -4.32 15.40 14.05
N ASN A 36 -3.42 15.77 13.14
CA ASN A 36 -3.57 16.90 12.25
C ASN A 36 -2.63 16.81 11.03
N ASP A 37 -2.95 17.58 10.01
CA ASP A 37 -2.20 17.59 8.75
C ASP A 37 -0.80 18.24 8.88
N GLU A 38 -0.61 19.11 9.88
CA GLU A 38 0.68 19.75 10.15
C GLU A 38 1.75 18.73 10.51
N LYS A 39 1.35 17.63 11.16
CA LYS A 39 2.26 16.53 11.47
C LYS A 39 2.87 15.94 10.20
N ILE A 40 2.04 15.62 9.20
CA ILE A 40 2.51 15.04 7.93
C ILE A 40 3.39 16.05 7.18
N PHE A 41 3.01 17.33 7.18
CA PHE A 41 3.84 18.38 6.59
C PHE A 41 5.24 18.39 7.19
N ASN A 42 5.36 18.34 8.51
CA ASN A 42 6.64 18.34 9.21
C ASN A 42 7.46 17.07 8.95
N VAL A 43 6.81 15.91 8.84
CA VAL A 43 7.46 14.64 8.47
C VAL A 43 8.07 14.75 7.06
N ILE A 44 7.32 15.20 6.07
CA ILE A 44 7.82 15.39 4.69
C ILE A 44 8.93 16.44 4.64
N LYS A 45 8.80 17.54 5.38
CA LYS A 45 9.83 18.57 5.49
C LYS A 45 11.14 18.00 6.03
N GLU A 46 11.09 17.22 7.12
CA GLU A 46 12.30 16.62 7.69
C GLU A 46 12.88 15.54 6.75
N LEU A 47 12.02 14.74 6.12
CA LEU A 47 12.44 13.77 5.11
C LEU A 47 13.18 14.46 3.96
N LYS A 48 12.63 15.51 3.38
CA LYS A 48 13.26 16.27 2.28
C LYS A 48 14.56 16.95 2.69
N LYS A 49 14.69 17.34 3.95
CA LYS A 49 15.93 17.87 4.49
C LYS A 49 17.03 16.82 4.57
N ARG A 50 16.68 15.58 4.97
CA ARG A 50 17.60 14.45 5.10
C ARG A 50 17.91 13.80 3.76
N VAL A 51 16.90 13.66 2.92
CA VAL A 51 16.96 13.01 1.60
C VAL A 51 16.31 13.91 0.55
N PRO A 52 17.04 14.94 0.05
CA PRO A 52 16.50 15.89 -0.93
C PRO A 52 16.03 15.23 -2.24
N GLU A 53 16.56 14.06 -2.56
CA GLU A 53 16.28 13.30 -3.79
C GLU A 53 14.87 12.71 -3.84
N VAL A 54 14.12 12.68 -2.73
CA VAL A 54 12.76 12.15 -2.72
C VAL A 54 11.88 12.88 -3.71
N GLU A 55 11.29 12.14 -4.63
CA GLU A 55 10.35 12.64 -5.65
C GLU A 55 8.93 12.14 -5.42
N GLU A 56 8.76 11.07 -4.63
CA GLU A 56 7.46 10.46 -4.37
C GLU A 56 7.36 9.93 -2.92
N ALA A 57 6.21 10.14 -2.29
CA ALA A 57 5.91 9.61 -0.97
C ALA A 57 4.49 9.02 -0.93
N THR A 58 4.36 7.79 -0.46
CA THR A 58 3.06 7.21 -0.12
C THR A 58 2.77 7.45 1.35
N ILE A 59 1.61 8.01 1.65
CA ILE A 59 1.13 8.21 3.02
C ILE A 59 0.14 7.10 3.32
N HIS A 60 0.56 6.18 4.18
CA HIS A 60 -0.25 5.08 4.67
C HIS A 60 -0.95 5.51 5.95
N PRO A 61 -2.28 5.58 5.99
CA PRO A 61 -3.02 6.03 7.17
C PRO A 61 -2.88 5.05 8.33
N PRO A 62 -3.20 5.46 9.56
CA PRO A 62 -3.24 4.55 10.69
C PRO A 62 -4.27 3.45 10.46
N LEU A 63 -4.00 2.25 10.98
CA LEU A 63 -4.92 1.11 10.89
C LEU A 63 -6.26 1.38 11.59
N VAL A 64 -6.24 2.19 12.66
CA VAL A 64 -7.44 2.60 13.39
C VAL A 64 -7.29 4.06 13.76
N ASP A 65 -8.16 4.93 13.24
CA ASP A 65 -8.20 6.30 13.71
C ASP A 65 -8.93 6.41 15.07
N GLU A 66 -8.84 7.58 15.70
CA GLU A 66 -9.52 7.88 16.99
C GLU A 66 -11.04 7.63 16.97
N TYR A 67 -11.63 7.51 15.77
CA TYR A 67 -13.06 7.24 15.56
C TYR A 67 -13.35 5.79 15.13
N ASN A 68 -12.33 4.90 15.11
CA ASN A 68 -12.42 3.54 14.56
C ASN A 68 -12.87 3.49 13.08
N TYR A 69 -12.58 4.54 12.29
CA TYR A 69 -12.92 4.61 10.88
C TYR A 69 -11.67 4.71 10.02
N GLU A 70 -11.24 3.60 9.48
CA GLU A 70 -10.12 3.51 8.53
C GLU A 70 -10.54 3.78 7.10
N VAL A 71 -11.85 3.94 6.87
CA VAL A 71 -12.44 3.80 5.56
C VAL A 71 -13.15 5.07 5.16
N LEU A 72 -13.00 5.42 3.89
CA LEU A 72 -13.77 6.44 3.22
C LEU A 72 -15.27 6.15 3.35
N THR A 73 -15.95 6.85 4.23
CA THR A 73 -17.39 6.74 4.37
C THR A 73 -18.06 8.11 4.21
N TYR A 74 -19.36 8.11 3.92
CA TYR A 74 -20.14 9.35 3.91
C TYR A 74 -20.03 10.14 5.21
N LYS A 75 -19.82 9.45 6.33
CA LYS A 75 -19.73 10.07 7.66
C LYS A 75 -18.42 10.85 7.85
N ASN A 76 -17.33 10.41 7.22
CA ASN A 76 -16.02 11.06 7.33
C ASN A 76 -15.59 11.81 6.06
N TYR A 77 -16.46 11.91 5.06
CA TYR A 77 -16.18 12.54 3.77
C TYR A 77 -15.52 13.92 3.90
N LYS A 78 -16.06 14.79 4.76
CA LYS A 78 -15.49 16.13 4.96
C LYS A 78 -14.06 16.07 5.46
N ARG A 79 -13.78 15.23 6.43
CA ARG A 79 -12.45 15.01 6.99
C ARG A 79 -11.47 14.51 5.93
N GLU A 80 -11.89 13.50 5.15
CA GLU A 80 -11.05 12.94 4.10
C GLU A 80 -10.77 13.95 2.98
N LYS A 81 -11.73 14.80 2.65
CA LYS A 81 -11.52 15.90 1.70
C LYS A 81 -10.56 16.95 2.23
N ASP A 82 -10.61 17.27 3.53
CA ASP A 82 -9.66 18.17 4.17
C ASP A 82 -8.25 17.58 4.17
N ARG A 83 -8.09 16.27 4.48
CA ARG A 83 -6.82 15.53 4.36
C ARG A 83 -6.27 15.59 2.94
N LEU A 84 -7.11 15.31 1.95
CA LEU A 84 -6.73 15.37 0.54
C LEU A 84 -6.21 16.76 0.14
N ASN A 85 -6.91 17.82 0.55
CA ASN A 85 -6.47 19.20 0.32
C ASN A 85 -5.12 19.49 0.96
N SER A 86 -4.85 18.93 2.13
CA SER A 86 -3.56 19.06 2.80
C SER A 86 -2.46 18.30 2.06
N MET A 87 -2.75 17.11 1.53
CA MET A 87 -1.80 16.37 0.69
C MET A 87 -1.48 17.12 -0.61
N ILE A 88 -2.46 17.77 -1.22
CA ILE A 88 -2.24 18.64 -2.40
C ILE A 88 -1.29 19.80 -2.06
N LYS A 89 -1.48 20.44 -0.92
CA LYS A 89 -0.57 21.53 -0.46
C LYS A 89 0.85 21.00 -0.24
N ILE A 90 1.00 19.84 0.43
CA ILE A 90 2.29 19.20 0.66
C ILE A 90 2.97 18.85 -0.66
N ALA A 91 2.26 18.23 -1.59
CA ALA A 91 2.79 17.89 -2.90
C ALA A 91 3.33 19.10 -3.67
N ASN A 92 2.58 20.21 -3.63
CA ASN A 92 2.99 21.47 -4.28
C ASN A 92 4.17 22.13 -3.56
N GLU A 93 4.15 22.23 -2.23
CA GLU A 93 5.20 22.88 -1.43
C GLU A 93 6.55 22.21 -1.59
N PHE A 94 6.59 20.88 -1.58
CA PHE A 94 7.83 20.12 -1.68
C PHE A 94 8.15 19.65 -3.10
N ASN A 95 7.30 19.95 -4.07
CA ASN A 95 7.41 19.49 -5.47
C ASN A 95 7.66 17.97 -5.56
N ILE A 96 6.79 17.20 -4.93
CA ILE A 96 6.82 15.73 -4.92
C ILE A 96 5.46 15.18 -5.35
N LYS A 97 5.46 13.92 -5.79
CA LYS A 97 4.22 13.16 -5.88
C LYS A 97 3.84 12.66 -4.49
N VAL A 98 2.56 12.72 -4.16
CA VAL A 98 2.01 12.17 -2.93
C VAL A 98 0.92 11.16 -3.27
N ASN A 99 1.10 9.94 -2.82
CA ASN A 99 0.05 8.92 -2.87
C ASN A 99 -0.62 8.88 -1.50
N LEU A 100 -1.93 9.00 -1.46
CA LEU A 100 -2.71 8.82 -0.25
C LEU A 100 -3.42 7.48 -0.32
N LEU A 101 -3.05 6.57 0.56
CA LEU A 101 -3.55 5.21 0.59
C LEU A 101 -4.78 5.10 1.48
N TYR A 102 -5.74 4.28 1.08
CA TYR A 102 -6.93 3.94 1.84
C TYR A 102 -7.14 2.44 1.84
N HIS A 103 -7.38 1.86 3.01
CA HIS A 103 -7.84 0.49 3.11
C HIS A 103 -9.29 0.35 2.63
N THR A 104 -9.58 -0.73 1.96
CA THR A 104 -10.95 -1.00 1.50
C THR A 104 -11.77 -1.67 2.58
N ARG A 105 -13.10 -1.53 2.49
CA ARG A 105 -14.02 -2.38 3.25
C ARG A 105 -14.41 -3.61 2.43
N TRP A 106 -14.34 -4.76 3.03
CA TRP A 106 -15.08 -6.01 2.85
C TRP A 106 -15.28 -6.51 1.41
N ASN A 107 -16.13 -5.89 0.61
CA ASN A 107 -16.38 -6.28 -0.78
C ASN A 107 -16.97 -5.13 -1.60
N TYR A 108 -17.00 -5.30 -2.91
CA TYR A 108 -17.49 -4.32 -3.87
C TYR A 108 -18.94 -3.88 -3.63
N ASN A 109 -19.85 -4.81 -3.29
CA ASN A 109 -21.25 -4.48 -3.06
C ASN A 109 -21.42 -3.57 -1.84
N CYS A 110 -20.67 -3.82 -0.76
CA CYS A 110 -20.69 -2.94 0.40
C CYS A 110 -20.26 -1.51 0.04
N TRP A 111 -19.23 -1.35 -0.80
CA TRP A 111 -18.79 -0.05 -1.28
C TRP A 111 -19.87 0.67 -2.09
N LYS A 112 -20.55 -0.07 -2.97
CA LYS A 112 -21.60 0.48 -3.82
C LYS A 112 -22.84 0.87 -3.02
N GLU A 113 -23.28 0.01 -2.11
CA GLU A 113 -24.46 0.25 -1.27
C GLU A 113 -24.27 1.37 -0.25
N SER A 114 -23.03 1.55 0.24
CA SER A 114 -22.70 2.63 1.17
C SER A 114 -22.48 3.99 0.51
N GLY A 115 -22.38 4.05 -0.82
CA GLY A 115 -22.04 5.27 -1.56
C GLY A 115 -20.57 5.68 -1.50
N GLU A 116 -19.69 4.79 -1.04
CA GLU A 116 -18.25 5.07 -0.91
C GLU A 116 -17.56 5.21 -2.27
N ILE A 117 -18.06 4.52 -3.30
CA ILE A 117 -17.53 4.64 -4.68
C ILE A 117 -17.73 6.08 -5.19
N GLU A 118 -18.88 6.68 -4.96
CA GLU A 118 -19.17 8.06 -5.36
C GLU A 118 -18.30 9.06 -4.61
N VAL A 119 -18.09 8.85 -3.31
CA VAL A 119 -17.19 9.67 -2.49
C VAL A 119 -15.75 9.58 -3.03
N LEU A 120 -15.28 8.36 -3.31
CA LEU A 120 -13.95 8.17 -3.89
C LEU A 120 -13.83 8.81 -5.28
N ARG A 121 -14.86 8.72 -6.11
CA ARG A 121 -14.90 9.38 -7.43
C ARG A 121 -14.74 10.89 -7.33
N GLU A 122 -15.49 11.55 -6.43
CA GLU A 122 -15.37 12.99 -6.19
C GLU A 122 -13.98 13.38 -5.68
N MET A 123 -13.38 12.55 -4.82
CA MET A 123 -12.02 12.79 -4.33
C MET A 123 -10.99 12.65 -5.45
N VAL A 124 -11.10 11.64 -6.29
CA VAL A 124 -10.25 11.44 -7.47
C VAL A 124 -10.35 12.63 -8.42
N GLU A 125 -11.55 13.15 -8.67
CA GLU A 125 -11.76 14.35 -9.49
C GLU A 125 -11.05 15.58 -8.89
N THR A 126 -11.02 15.70 -7.57
CA THR A 126 -10.31 16.78 -6.87
C THR A 126 -8.78 16.72 -7.08
N THR A 127 -8.22 15.54 -7.33
CA THR A 127 -6.77 15.37 -7.56
C THR A 127 -6.35 15.66 -9.00
N GLN A 128 -7.27 15.82 -9.93
CA GLN A 128 -6.93 16.14 -11.32
C GLN A 128 -6.07 17.42 -11.40
N ASN A 129 -5.04 17.37 -12.23
CA ASN A 129 -4.04 18.45 -12.37
C ASN A 129 -3.20 18.73 -11.11
N THR A 130 -3.13 17.79 -10.19
CA THR A 130 -2.25 17.85 -9.02
C THR A 130 -1.22 16.72 -9.06
N ASN A 131 -0.22 16.78 -8.19
CA ASN A 131 0.74 15.69 -7.99
C ASN A 131 0.26 14.68 -6.91
N VAL A 132 -1.06 14.55 -6.71
CA VAL A 132 -1.63 13.61 -5.74
C VAL A 132 -2.38 12.50 -6.45
N LYS A 133 -2.16 11.27 -5.99
CA LYS A 133 -2.87 10.07 -6.42
C LYS A 133 -3.52 9.41 -5.21
N LEU A 134 -4.71 8.88 -5.37
CA LEU A 134 -5.34 8.02 -4.36
C LEU A 134 -5.00 6.57 -4.66
N LEU A 135 -4.69 5.81 -3.62
CA LEU A 135 -4.50 4.37 -3.69
C LEU A 135 -5.54 3.69 -2.81
N ILE A 136 -6.10 2.60 -3.30
CA ILE A 136 -6.97 1.73 -2.52
C ILE A 136 -6.30 0.36 -2.37
N GLU A 137 -6.21 -0.11 -1.14
CA GLU A 137 -5.53 -1.35 -0.79
C GLU A 137 -6.54 -2.47 -0.54
N ASN A 138 -6.23 -3.68 -1.03
CA ASN A 138 -7.00 -4.86 -0.68
C ASN A 138 -6.75 -5.21 0.79
N ILE A 139 -7.82 -5.35 1.53
CA ILE A 139 -7.81 -6.05 2.82
C ILE A 139 -8.50 -7.40 2.64
N PHE A 140 -8.20 -8.35 3.52
CA PHE A 140 -8.86 -9.65 3.43
C PHE A 140 -10.37 -9.49 3.64
N SER A 141 -11.15 -9.99 2.68
CA SER A 141 -12.60 -10.04 2.72
C SER A 141 -13.07 -11.44 3.09
N MET A 142 -14.05 -11.54 3.99
CA MET A 142 -14.65 -12.84 4.35
C MET A 142 -15.81 -13.23 3.42
N VAL A 143 -16.15 -12.46 2.41
CA VAL A 143 -17.48 -12.55 1.78
C VAL A 143 -17.47 -12.81 0.29
N ASP A 144 -16.43 -12.45 -0.46
CA ASP A 144 -16.48 -12.54 -1.92
C ASP A 144 -15.26 -13.28 -2.50
N LYS A 145 -15.52 -14.46 -3.07
CA LYS A 145 -14.48 -15.33 -3.64
C LYS A 145 -14.12 -15.01 -5.09
N GLU A 146 -14.87 -14.15 -5.74
CA GLU A 146 -14.87 -14.12 -7.21
C GLU A 146 -14.12 -12.92 -7.82
N ASP A 147 -13.77 -11.89 -7.00
CA ASP A 147 -13.19 -10.69 -7.58
C ASP A 147 -12.54 -9.77 -6.53
N SER A 148 -11.38 -9.25 -6.82
CA SER A 148 -10.78 -8.18 -6.02
C SER A 148 -11.66 -6.93 -6.00
N ALA A 149 -12.26 -6.64 -4.85
CA ALA A 149 -13.11 -5.46 -4.71
C ALA A 149 -12.40 -4.18 -5.13
N VAL A 150 -11.10 -4.05 -4.81
CA VAL A 150 -10.28 -2.88 -5.17
C VAL A 150 -10.13 -2.70 -6.68
N ILE A 151 -9.90 -3.80 -7.41
CA ILE A 151 -9.76 -3.75 -8.86
C ILE A 151 -11.11 -3.42 -9.51
N LYS A 152 -12.21 -3.98 -9.01
CA LYS A 152 -13.56 -3.61 -9.48
C LYS A 152 -13.87 -2.13 -9.29
N VAL A 153 -13.57 -1.58 -8.12
CA VAL A 153 -13.77 -0.15 -7.83
C VAL A 153 -12.88 0.70 -8.72
N ALA A 154 -11.60 0.36 -8.87
CA ALA A 154 -10.69 1.08 -9.73
C ALA A 154 -11.14 1.06 -11.20
N LYS A 155 -11.67 -0.09 -11.65
CA LYS A 155 -12.23 -0.26 -13.00
C LYS A 155 -13.50 0.54 -13.22
N GLU A 156 -14.39 0.63 -12.23
CA GLU A 156 -15.62 1.42 -12.33
C GLU A 156 -15.34 2.93 -12.37
N ILE A 157 -14.34 3.40 -11.63
CA ILE A 157 -13.96 4.81 -11.63
C ILE A 157 -13.12 5.14 -12.86
N ASP A 158 -12.23 4.24 -13.29
CA ASP A 158 -11.36 4.31 -14.46
C ASP A 158 -10.67 5.68 -14.63
N ASN A 159 -9.93 6.10 -13.62
CA ASN A 159 -9.24 7.39 -13.60
C ASN A 159 -7.75 7.23 -13.27
N SER A 160 -6.89 7.94 -13.98
CA SER A 160 -5.42 7.88 -13.79
C SER A 160 -4.93 8.35 -12.43
N HIS A 161 -5.73 9.11 -11.70
CA HIS A 161 -5.45 9.56 -10.32
C HIS A 161 -5.93 8.58 -9.24
N LEU A 162 -6.48 7.42 -9.64
CA LEU A 162 -6.75 6.29 -8.77
C LEU A 162 -5.84 5.13 -9.16
N GLY A 163 -5.28 4.46 -8.16
CA GLY A 163 -4.50 3.23 -8.32
C GLY A 163 -4.87 2.21 -7.26
N VAL A 164 -4.48 0.98 -7.49
CA VAL A 164 -4.60 -0.11 -6.52
C VAL A 164 -3.24 -0.31 -5.87
N CYS A 165 -3.22 -0.41 -4.54
CA CYS A 165 -2.14 -1.01 -3.79
C CYS A 165 -2.50 -2.49 -3.57
N LEU A 166 -1.72 -3.40 -4.11
CA LEU A 166 -1.94 -4.83 -3.97
C LEU A 166 -1.06 -5.38 -2.86
N ASP A 167 -1.67 -5.74 -1.74
CA ASP A 167 -0.97 -6.38 -0.63
C ASP A 167 -0.98 -7.91 -0.80
N ILE A 168 0.22 -8.49 -0.98
CA ILE A 168 0.42 -9.92 -1.20
C ILE A 168 0.12 -10.72 0.08
N CYS A 169 0.49 -10.19 1.24
CA CYS A 169 0.19 -10.83 2.52
C CYS A 169 -1.32 -10.94 2.76
N HIS A 170 -2.08 -9.90 2.43
CA HIS A 170 -3.54 -9.92 2.50
C HIS A 170 -4.15 -10.97 1.56
N LEU A 171 -3.60 -11.16 0.37
CA LEU A 171 -4.04 -12.22 -0.56
C LEU A 171 -3.81 -13.61 0.03
N HIS A 172 -2.67 -13.88 0.67
CA HIS A 172 -2.42 -15.13 1.38
C HIS A 172 -3.42 -15.34 2.52
N CYS A 173 -3.67 -14.30 3.32
CA CYS A 173 -4.66 -14.35 4.39
C CYS A 173 -6.05 -14.72 3.85
N GLU A 174 -6.45 -14.14 2.75
CA GLU A 174 -7.76 -14.37 2.13
C GLU A 174 -7.88 -15.78 1.55
N ALA A 175 -6.85 -16.28 0.84
CA ALA A 175 -6.81 -17.65 0.35
C ALA A 175 -6.97 -18.67 1.50
N ASN A 176 -6.32 -18.43 2.64
CA ASN A 176 -6.44 -19.27 3.83
C ASN A 176 -7.85 -19.21 4.44
N ILE A 177 -8.48 -18.04 4.51
CA ILE A 177 -9.86 -17.89 4.98
C ILE A 177 -10.81 -18.74 4.12
N PHE A 178 -10.61 -18.73 2.80
CA PHE A 178 -11.42 -19.54 1.88
C PHE A 178 -10.98 -21.00 1.78
N LYS A 179 -9.91 -21.40 2.47
CA LYS A 179 -9.33 -22.75 2.42
C LYS A 179 -8.98 -23.18 1.00
N MET A 180 -8.47 -22.26 0.22
CA MET A 180 -8.02 -22.50 -1.16
C MET A 180 -6.50 -22.59 -1.22
N GLN A 181 -6.00 -23.36 -2.19
CA GLN A 181 -4.58 -23.24 -2.57
C GLN A 181 -4.35 -21.85 -3.14
N PHE A 182 -3.22 -21.24 -2.80
CA PHE A 182 -2.96 -19.83 -3.13
C PHE A 182 -3.01 -19.57 -4.64
N ASP A 183 -2.39 -20.41 -5.44
CA ASP A 183 -2.41 -20.31 -6.90
C ASP A 183 -3.83 -20.40 -7.51
N GLU A 184 -4.67 -21.26 -6.95
CA GLU A 184 -6.07 -21.39 -7.39
C GLU A 184 -6.87 -20.14 -7.00
N PHE A 185 -6.63 -19.63 -5.80
CA PHE A 185 -7.24 -18.41 -5.32
C PHE A 185 -6.88 -17.22 -6.23
N LEU A 186 -5.59 -17.02 -6.52
CA LEU A 186 -5.14 -15.92 -7.37
C LEU A 186 -5.76 -15.95 -8.77
N LYS A 187 -5.84 -17.12 -9.40
CA LYS A 187 -6.44 -17.27 -10.75
C LYS A 187 -7.93 -16.91 -10.78
N GLY A 188 -8.63 -17.12 -9.67
CA GLY A 188 -10.05 -16.73 -9.54
C GLY A 188 -10.25 -15.28 -9.09
N TYR A 189 -9.25 -14.70 -8.44
CA TYR A 189 -9.35 -13.42 -7.76
C TYR A 189 -8.75 -12.27 -8.57
N LEU A 190 -7.68 -12.49 -9.32
CA LEU A 190 -6.98 -11.48 -10.09
C LEU A 190 -7.08 -11.74 -11.59
N ASN A 191 -7.28 -10.66 -12.35
CA ASN A 191 -7.17 -10.67 -13.80
C ASN A 191 -5.90 -9.92 -14.22
N LYS A 192 -5.08 -10.54 -15.07
CA LYS A 192 -3.78 -10.00 -15.49
C LYS A 192 -3.88 -8.62 -16.14
N GLU A 193 -4.81 -8.44 -17.08
CA GLU A 193 -4.96 -7.16 -17.79
C GLU A 193 -5.45 -6.05 -16.85
N ASP A 194 -6.34 -6.38 -15.93
CA ASP A 194 -6.82 -5.44 -14.92
C ASP A 194 -5.69 -5.10 -13.92
N CYS A 195 -4.88 -6.08 -13.50
CA CYS A 195 -3.71 -5.84 -12.66
C CYS A 195 -2.70 -4.90 -13.34
N LYS A 196 -2.32 -5.16 -14.58
CA LYS A 196 -1.42 -4.30 -15.34
C LYS A 196 -1.92 -2.86 -15.43
N LYS A 197 -3.23 -2.68 -15.60
CA LYS A 197 -3.84 -1.36 -15.80
C LYS A 197 -4.01 -0.60 -14.49
N TYR A 198 -4.47 -1.26 -13.42
CA TYR A 198 -4.94 -0.58 -12.22
C TYR A 198 -3.99 -0.69 -11.03
N VAL A 199 -3.14 -1.73 -10.95
CA VAL A 199 -2.13 -1.83 -9.89
C VAL A 199 -1.07 -0.75 -10.12
N TYR A 200 -0.85 0.04 -9.09
CA TYR A 200 0.16 1.09 -9.05
C TYR A 200 1.28 0.78 -8.08
N GLN A 201 0.93 0.22 -6.94
CA GLN A 201 1.84 -0.12 -5.85
C GLN A 201 1.54 -1.53 -5.34
N ILE A 202 2.54 -2.17 -4.80
CA ILE A 202 2.46 -3.52 -4.24
C ILE A 202 3.08 -3.47 -2.85
N HIS A 203 2.37 -3.96 -1.83
CA HIS A 203 2.96 -4.29 -0.55
C HIS A 203 3.51 -5.71 -0.61
N PHE A 204 4.80 -5.83 -0.42
CA PHE A 204 5.54 -7.08 -0.55
C PHE A 204 6.16 -7.45 0.79
N SER A 205 5.69 -8.54 1.36
CA SER A 205 6.17 -9.11 2.61
C SER A 205 5.75 -10.57 2.72
N GLY A 206 6.50 -11.34 3.48
CA GLY A 206 6.20 -12.74 3.73
C GLY A 206 5.05 -12.94 4.73
N THR A 207 4.55 -14.15 4.76
CA THR A 207 3.55 -14.65 5.71
C THR A 207 4.15 -15.75 6.57
N LEU A 208 3.63 -15.97 7.78
CA LEU A 208 3.95 -17.16 8.57
C LEU A 208 3.14 -18.35 8.07
N GLU A 209 3.80 -19.34 7.51
CA GLU A 209 3.19 -20.52 6.89
C GLU A 209 2.45 -21.49 7.83
N ASN A 210 2.52 -21.34 9.16
CA ASN A 210 2.20 -22.46 10.06
C ASN A 210 0.92 -22.37 10.87
N ASP A 211 0.12 -21.37 10.75
CA ASP A 211 -1.12 -21.27 11.52
C ASP A 211 -2.33 -21.39 10.58
N GLY A 212 -2.87 -22.58 10.45
CA GLY A 212 -4.12 -22.85 9.72
C GLY A 212 -5.33 -22.02 10.20
N TYR A 213 -5.10 -21.05 11.04
CA TYR A 213 -5.88 -19.89 11.39
C TYR A 213 -4.97 -18.68 11.38
N VAL A 214 -5.06 -17.89 10.34
CA VAL A 214 -4.27 -16.66 10.23
C VAL A 214 -4.65 -15.72 11.37
N ASN A 215 -3.82 -15.70 12.39
CA ASN A 215 -3.84 -14.61 13.35
C ASN A 215 -3.17 -13.42 12.64
N VAL A 216 -3.97 -12.65 11.92
CA VAL A 216 -3.54 -11.51 11.09
C VAL A 216 -2.52 -10.60 11.80
N LYS A 217 -2.68 -10.40 13.11
CA LYS A 217 -1.73 -9.62 13.93
C LYS A 217 -0.34 -10.24 14.06
N LYS A 218 -0.19 -11.54 13.79
CA LYS A 218 1.09 -12.25 13.90
C LYS A 218 1.73 -12.58 12.54
N THR A 219 0.95 -12.57 11.49
CA THR A 219 1.39 -13.01 10.15
C THR A 219 1.63 -11.86 9.19
N HIS A 220 1.00 -10.72 9.41
CA HIS A 220 1.07 -9.57 8.53
C HIS A 220 2.46 -8.92 8.56
N GLY A 221 3.01 -8.70 7.38
CA GLY A 221 4.20 -7.88 7.21
C GLY A 221 5.49 -8.49 7.76
N ARG A 222 5.71 -9.80 7.63
CA ARG A 222 6.99 -10.38 8.03
C ARG A 222 7.97 -10.47 6.87
N LYS A 223 9.26 -10.50 7.20
CA LYS A 223 10.30 -10.87 6.24
C LYS A 223 10.06 -12.32 5.78
N HIS A 224 10.34 -12.62 4.52
CA HIS A 224 10.35 -14.00 4.04
C HIS A 224 11.43 -14.81 4.74
N ASP A 225 11.02 -15.94 5.31
CA ASP A 225 11.93 -16.81 6.08
C ASP A 225 12.84 -17.64 5.17
N THR A 226 12.41 -17.92 3.95
CA THR A 226 13.17 -18.72 2.98
C THR A 226 13.17 -18.07 1.60
N ILE A 227 14.16 -18.45 0.79
CA ILE A 227 14.22 -18.02 -0.62
C ILE A 227 13.06 -18.61 -1.43
N GLU A 228 12.57 -19.78 -1.06
CA GLU A 228 11.45 -20.45 -1.72
C GLU A 228 10.15 -19.67 -1.50
N SER A 229 9.84 -19.24 -0.24
CA SER A 229 8.66 -18.43 0.04
C SER A 229 8.75 -17.08 -0.65
N PHE A 230 9.93 -16.44 -0.63
CA PHE A 230 10.17 -15.21 -1.36
C PHE A 230 9.93 -15.37 -2.87
N MET A 231 10.46 -16.43 -3.48
CA MET A 231 10.29 -16.69 -4.91
C MET A 231 8.85 -17.02 -5.26
N SER A 232 8.12 -17.71 -4.38
CA SER A 232 6.68 -17.96 -4.57
C SER A 232 5.88 -16.68 -4.73
N ASP A 233 6.13 -15.70 -3.85
CA ASP A 233 5.46 -14.41 -3.91
C ASP A 233 5.96 -13.54 -5.06
N TYR A 234 7.26 -13.61 -5.38
CA TYR A 234 7.83 -12.89 -6.52
C TYR A 234 7.25 -13.37 -7.87
N ILE A 235 6.98 -14.65 -8.02
CA ILE A 235 6.36 -15.22 -9.23
C ILE A 235 5.00 -14.56 -9.51
N ILE A 236 4.25 -14.17 -8.48
CA ILE A 236 2.98 -13.45 -8.65
C ILE A 236 3.18 -12.17 -9.45
N LEU A 237 4.26 -11.43 -9.16
CA LEU A 237 4.55 -10.18 -9.86
C LEU A 237 4.77 -10.43 -11.36
N THR A 238 5.47 -11.49 -11.72
CA THR A 238 5.74 -11.85 -13.12
C THR A 238 4.54 -12.46 -13.82
N ASP A 239 3.76 -13.30 -13.14
CA ASP A 239 2.58 -13.95 -13.70
C ASP A 239 1.47 -12.93 -14.05
N PHE A 240 1.35 -11.88 -13.25
CA PHE A 240 0.42 -10.78 -13.49
C PHE A 240 1.04 -9.58 -14.21
N GLU A 241 2.33 -9.67 -14.61
CA GLU A 241 3.07 -8.60 -15.33
C GLU A 241 3.00 -7.26 -14.59
N ILE A 242 3.26 -7.27 -13.29
CA ILE A 242 3.25 -6.10 -12.41
C ILE A 242 4.62 -5.85 -11.74
N GLU A 243 5.68 -6.49 -12.18
CA GLU A 243 7.05 -6.30 -11.68
C GLU A 243 7.64 -4.93 -12.00
N ASP A 244 7.01 -4.16 -12.90
CA ASP A 244 7.35 -2.78 -13.22
C ASP A 244 6.75 -1.75 -12.25
N LYS A 245 5.82 -2.17 -11.40
CA LYS A 245 5.15 -1.32 -10.42
C LYS A 245 6.05 -0.98 -9.23
N ILE A 246 5.60 -0.04 -8.42
CA ILE A 246 6.27 0.30 -7.16
C ILE A 246 6.07 -0.87 -6.19
N ILE A 247 7.17 -1.43 -5.69
CA ILE A 247 7.15 -2.44 -4.65
C ILE A 247 7.55 -1.78 -3.33
N VAL A 248 6.67 -1.80 -2.36
CA VAL A 248 6.95 -1.35 -0.99
C VAL A 248 7.23 -2.57 -0.12
N THR A 249 8.38 -2.58 0.52
CA THR A 249 8.72 -3.63 1.49
C THR A 249 8.02 -3.32 2.82
N GLU A 250 6.89 -3.97 3.06
CA GLU A 250 6.09 -3.78 4.27
C GLU A 250 6.43 -4.83 5.33
N VAL A 251 7.61 -4.70 5.94
CA VAL A 251 8.10 -5.65 6.91
C VAL A 251 7.97 -5.11 8.34
N ALA A 252 7.29 -5.88 9.20
CA ALA A 252 7.25 -5.62 10.63
C ALA A 252 8.58 -6.02 11.27
N GLU A 253 9.16 -5.12 12.02
CA GLU A 253 10.47 -5.24 12.63
C GLU A 253 10.36 -5.45 14.14
N ASP A 254 11.26 -6.23 14.72
CA ASP A 254 11.43 -6.29 16.17
C ASP A 254 11.99 -4.97 16.73
N ASP A 255 12.88 -4.32 15.96
CA ASP A 255 13.44 -3.01 16.23
C ASP A 255 13.29 -2.06 15.03
N TYR A 256 12.25 -1.27 15.05
CA TYR A 256 11.98 -0.30 13.99
C TYR A 256 13.08 0.78 13.82
N SER A 257 13.91 1.00 14.84
CA SER A 257 15.02 1.96 14.74
C SER A 257 16.14 1.49 13.80
N LEU A 258 16.22 0.18 13.55
CA LEU A 258 17.28 -0.42 12.73
C LEU A 258 16.82 -0.81 11.32
N ARG A 259 15.56 -1.21 11.11
CA ARG A 259 15.00 -1.64 9.82
C ARG A 259 15.82 -2.72 9.11
N LEU A 260 16.37 -3.66 9.85
CA LEU A 260 17.29 -4.67 9.31
C LEU A 260 16.58 -5.69 8.44
N ASP A 261 15.42 -6.18 8.85
CA ASP A 261 14.64 -7.15 8.08
C ASP A 261 14.16 -6.53 6.76
N GLN A 262 13.75 -5.28 6.77
CA GLN A 262 13.38 -4.56 5.56
C GLN A 262 14.56 -4.38 4.61
N VAL A 263 15.75 -4.05 5.13
CA VAL A 263 16.98 -3.94 4.34
C VAL A 263 17.35 -5.28 3.69
N GLU A 264 17.17 -6.41 4.39
CA GLU A 264 17.39 -7.74 3.82
C GLU A 264 16.40 -8.05 2.70
N GLU A 265 15.14 -7.75 2.90
CA GLU A 265 14.09 -7.92 1.89
C GLU A 265 14.37 -7.12 0.61
N ILE A 266 14.77 -5.86 0.76
CA ILE A 266 15.16 -5.01 -0.39
C ILE A 266 16.35 -5.64 -1.15
N LYS A 267 17.37 -6.14 -0.44
CA LYS A 267 18.53 -6.79 -1.08
C LYS A 267 18.13 -8.05 -1.84
N MET A 268 17.19 -8.82 -1.34
CA MET A 268 16.66 -10.00 -2.05
C MET A 268 15.97 -9.58 -3.36
N LEU A 269 15.10 -8.58 -3.32
CA LEU A 269 14.47 -8.00 -4.52
C LEU A 269 15.51 -7.48 -5.53
N GLU A 270 16.53 -6.76 -5.06
CA GLU A 270 17.59 -6.25 -5.93
C GLU A 270 18.42 -7.37 -6.59
N SER A 271 18.65 -8.48 -5.88
CA SER A 271 19.44 -9.60 -6.39
C SER A 271 18.78 -10.33 -7.56
N ILE A 272 17.45 -10.32 -7.62
CA ILE A 272 16.70 -10.92 -8.74
C ILE A 272 16.73 -10.01 -9.96
N ASN A 273 16.63 -8.70 -9.76
CA ASN A 273 16.71 -7.72 -10.85
C ASN A 273 18.06 -7.65 -11.54
N ALA A 274 19.12 -8.11 -10.90
CA ALA A 274 20.49 -8.07 -11.43
C ALA A 274 20.83 -9.25 -12.38
N LYS A 275 19.92 -10.21 -12.50
CA LYS A 275 20.05 -11.37 -13.40
C LYS A 275 19.28 -11.19 -14.69
#